data_e4f95376065de204a88b60bb2e6e4f45
#
_entry.id   e4f95376065de204a88b60bb2e6e4f45
#
_cell.length_a   1.000
_cell.length_b   1.000
_cell.length_c   1.000
_cell.angle_alpha   90.00
_cell.angle_beta   90.00
_cell.angle_gamma   90.00
#
_symmetry.space_group_name_H-M   'P 1'
#
loop_
_entity.id
_entity.type
_entity.pdbx_description
1 polymer ?
#
loop_
_entity_poly.entity_id
_entity_poly.type
_entity_poly.pdbx_seq_one_letter_code
_entity_poly.pdbx_strand_id
1 'polypeptide(L)'
;MMNTSFREKFQDALATVISDEDRAGLDILTHGDLHCDDDMAGRSWHHYPLQRWLGFEGDYLQSEETRSPWLRYPPGTLLNEIYTGWRWPHVVDKIEHRSLGYDKIWRMAQAKSEKPVRFGTCCSQVMGLFLDIHTPHYKDNREVIWDMAVAMNTELLALRDAGCRCIQIEEPTLHFWANTYGKDSDEVQFMLKAFNREVEGLDDIELWIHTCWGNPAMQRVIDNDSYAESFELYMNECRGDVWTVEMTDRGFREIELFGEGRGKLPKKVCVGVVSHRHLQVDSPETIADRIRHALKYIAPEQLIVSSDCGFGRQGCNRDVAFFKATAIAQGVNIIREELGLPVSDIRAMEPTLQTDIVPATES
;
A
#
# COMPACT_ATOMS: atom_id res chain seq x y z
N MET A 1 -18.50 3.71 -20.59
CA MET A 1 -18.69 5.18 -20.38
C MET A 1 -19.19 5.35 -18.97
N MET A 2 -18.47 6.12 -18.13
CA MET A 2 -18.85 6.32 -16.74
C MET A 2 -20.15 7.12 -16.69
N ASN A 3 -21.15 6.62 -15.95
CA ASN A 3 -22.41 7.36 -15.73
C ASN A 3 -22.11 8.70 -15.04
N THR A 4 -22.76 9.78 -15.44
CA THR A 4 -22.53 11.13 -14.91
C THR A 4 -22.70 11.17 -13.37
N SER A 5 -23.74 10.52 -12.85
CA SER A 5 -23.98 10.43 -11.40
C SER A 5 -22.88 9.68 -10.65
N PHE A 6 -22.32 8.61 -11.23
CA PHE A 6 -21.18 7.91 -10.63
C PHE A 6 -19.95 8.80 -10.60
N ARG A 7 -19.67 9.49 -11.70
CA ARG A 7 -18.52 10.40 -11.79
C ARG A 7 -18.60 11.54 -10.77
N GLU A 8 -19.78 12.12 -10.57
CA GLU A 8 -19.99 13.18 -9.58
C GLU A 8 -19.74 12.65 -8.17
N LYS A 9 -20.34 11.51 -7.79
CA LYS A 9 -20.13 10.90 -6.48
C LYS A 9 -18.66 10.50 -6.24
N PHE A 10 -17.98 9.99 -7.27
CA PHE A 10 -16.55 9.68 -7.19
C PHE A 10 -15.72 10.93 -6.94
N GLN A 11 -16.02 12.05 -7.61
CA GLN A 11 -15.32 13.31 -7.39
C GLN A 11 -15.58 13.91 -6.01
N ASP A 12 -16.80 13.77 -5.49
CA ASP A 12 -17.15 14.22 -4.13
C ASP A 12 -16.43 13.40 -3.07
N ALA A 13 -16.41 12.07 -3.22
CA ALA A 13 -15.67 11.19 -2.33
C ALA A 13 -14.16 11.49 -2.36
N LEU A 14 -13.60 11.69 -3.56
CA LEU A 14 -12.20 12.04 -3.74
C LEU A 14 -11.86 13.39 -3.09
N ALA A 15 -12.73 14.40 -3.27
CA ALA A 15 -12.55 15.70 -2.61
C ALA A 15 -12.58 15.57 -1.08
N THR A 16 -13.43 14.70 -0.57
CA THR A 16 -13.52 14.41 0.86
C THR A 16 -12.25 13.81 1.41
N VAL A 17 -11.70 12.75 0.76
CA VAL A 17 -10.45 12.11 1.19
C VAL A 17 -9.29 13.10 1.18
N ILE A 18 -9.11 13.83 0.07
CA ILE A 18 -8.05 14.83 -0.05
C ILE A 18 -8.18 15.92 1.03
N SER A 19 -9.41 16.40 1.29
CA SER A 19 -9.66 17.39 2.34
C SER A 19 -9.35 16.85 3.74
N ASP A 20 -9.72 15.60 4.04
CA ASP A 20 -9.44 14.99 5.33
C ASP A 20 -7.93 14.83 5.56
N GLU A 21 -7.22 14.29 4.58
CA GLU A 21 -5.76 14.10 4.68
C GLU A 21 -5.01 15.44 4.81
N ASP A 22 -5.43 16.48 4.07
CA ASP A 22 -4.85 17.81 4.15
C ASP A 22 -5.12 18.47 5.52
N ARG A 23 -6.36 18.36 6.04
CA ARG A 23 -6.72 18.85 7.37
C ARG A 23 -6.05 18.09 8.50
N ALA A 24 -5.80 16.80 8.30
CA ALA A 24 -5.02 15.97 9.24
C ALA A 24 -3.56 16.42 9.35
N GLY A 25 -3.06 17.21 8.40
CA GLY A 25 -1.70 17.74 8.40
C GLY A 25 -0.69 16.86 7.68
N LEU A 26 -1.12 15.93 6.82
CA LEU A 26 -0.21 15.09 6.05
C LEU A 26 0.54 15.92 5.01
N ASP A 27 1.81 15.59 4.77
CA ASP A 27 2.67 16.25 3.77
C ASP A 27 2.46 15.71 2.35
N ILE A 28 2.16 14.40 2.24
CA ILE A 28 1.85 13.70 1.00
C ILE A 28 0.47 13.08 1.15
N LEU A 29 -0.41 13.39 0.21
CA LEU A 29 -1.79 12.92 0.22
C LEU A 29 -1.96 11.69 -0.67
N THR A 30 -3.09 11.01 -0.56
CA THR A 30 -3.45 9.88 -1.41
C THR A 30 -4.78 10.14 -2.11
N HIS A 31 -5.10 9.35 -3.13
CA HIS A 31 -6.41 9.39 -3.77
C HIS A 31 -7.43 8.45 -3.09
N GLY A 32 -7.03 7.85 -1.95
CA GLY A 32 -7.89 7.00 -1.11
C GLY A 32 -8.29 5.66 -1.71
N ASP A 33 -7.67 5.23 -2.82
CA ASP A 33 -7.97 4.00 -3.56
C ASP A 33 -9.46 3.81 -3.93
N LEU A 34 -10.21 4.91 -4.00
CA LEU A 34 -11.67 4.92 -4.18
C LEU A 34 -12.14 4.21 -5.47
N HIS A 35 -11.28 4.09 -6.47
CA HIS A 35 -11.58 3.36 -7.72
C HIS A 35 -11.59 1.84 -7.52
N CYS A 36 -11.07 1.36 -6.38
CA CYS A 36 -11.01 -0.04 -6.01
C CYS A 36 -12.16 -0.48 -5.10
N ASP A 37 -13.05 0.42 -4.67
CA ASP A 37 -14.08 0.15 -3.65
C ASP A 37 -15.36 -0.46 -4.23
N ASP A 38 -15.24 -1.56 -4.94
CA ASP A 38 -16.37 -2.35 -5.44
C ASP A 38 -16.56 -3.68 -4.68
N ASP A 39 -15.67 -4.01 -3.73
CA ASP A 39 -15.70 -5.24 -2.98
C ASP A 39 -15.29 -5.05 -1.50
N MET A 40 -16.22 -5.26 -0.59
CA MET A 40 -16.00 -5.14 0.87
C MET A 40 -14.99 -6.16 1.43
N ALA A 41 -14.71 -7.25 0.73
CA ALA A 41 -13.70 -8.23 1.14
C ALA A 41 -12.25 -7.76 0.89
N GLY A 42 -12.05 -6.59 0.29
CA GLY A 42 -10.75 -6.01 0.00
C GLY A 42 -10.02 -6.62 -1.19
N ARG A 43 -10.73 -7.38 -2.03
CA ARG A 43 -10.20 -7.93 -3.29
C ARG A 43 -10.14 -6.91 -4.41
N SER A 44 -11.01 -5.92 -4.39
CA SER A 44 -11.22 -4.93 -5.44
C SER A 44 -9.92 -4.28 -5.90
N TRP A 45 -9.02 -4.09 -4.97
CA TRP A 45 -7.69 -3.57 -5.22
C TRP A 45 -6.87 -4.42 -6.22
N HIS A 46 -6.90 -5.76 -6.10
CA HIS A 46 -6.31 -6.68 -7.07
C HIS A 46 -7.20 -6.85 -8.31
N HIS A 47 -8.51 -6.87 -8.12
CA HIS A 47 -9.48 -7.10 -9.17
C HIS A 47 -9.55 -5.96 -10.19
N TYR A 48 -9.26 -4.74 -9.78
CA TYR A 48 -9.37 -3.57 -10.66
C TYR A 48 -8.57 -3.72 -11.96
N PRO A 49 -7.28 -4.14 -11.96
CA PRO A 49 -6.56 -4.46 -13.18
C PRO A 49 -7.10 -5.70 -13.90
N LEU A 50 -7.34 -6.79 -13.16
CA LEU A 50 -7.75 -8.08 -13.73
C LEU A 50 -9.09 -8.03 -14.45
N GLN A 51 -10.02 -7.18 -14.02
CA GLN A 51 -11.31 -6.98 -14.68
C GLN A 51 -11.23 -6.09 -15.93
N ARG A 52 -10.11 -5.42 -16.16
CA ARG A 52 -9.96 -4.42 -17.24
C ARG A 52 -9.00 -4.86 -18.32
N TRP A 53 -7.94 -5.57 -17.98
CA TRP A 53 -7.06 -6.17 -18.97
C TRP A 53 -7.75 -7.31 -19.73
N LEU A 54 -7.31 -7.62 -20.93
CA LEU A 54 -7.76 -8.80 -21.67
C LEU A 54 -7.04 -10.05 -21.15
N GLY A 55 -7.61 -11.22 -21.43
CA GLY A 55 -7.06 -12.51 -21.04
C GLY A 55 -7.62 -13.06 -19.73
N PHE A 56 -8.48 -12.30 -19.05
CA PHE A 56 -9.13 -12.69 -17.79
C PHE A 56 -10.64 -12.82 -17.96
N GLU A 57 -11.26 -13.85 -17.37
CA GLU A 57 -12.69 -14.05 -17.43
C GLU A 57 -13.25 -14.68 -16.14
N GLY A 58 -14.46 -14.24 -15.79
CA GLY A 58 -15.27 -14.84 -14.72
C GLY A 58 -14.89 -14.38 -13.32
N ASP A 59 -15.47 -15.09 -12.36
CA ASP A 59 -15.28 -14.86 -10.92
C ASP A 59 -15.45 -16.21 -10.20
N TYR A 60 -14.34 -16.93 -10.00
CA TYR A 60 -14.33 -18.32 -9.56
C TYR A 60 -13.58 -18.46 -8.24
N LEU A 61 -13.92 -19.48 -7.45
CA LEU A 61 -13.11 -19.88 -6.30
C LEU A 61 -11.77 -20.38 -6.80
N GLN A 62 -10.68 -19.93 -6.16
CA GLN A 62 -9.34 -20.42 -6.47
C GLN A 62 -9.23 -21.92 -6.15
N SER A 63 -8.60 -22.67 -7.03
CA SER A 63 -8.33 -24.09 -6.79
C SER A 63 -7.35 -24.28 -5.62
N GLU A 64 -7.48 -25.39 -4.87
CA GLU A 64 -6.55 -25.68 -3.78
C GLU A 64 -5.14 -25.96 -4.30
N GLU A 65 -5.02 -26.45 -5.53
CA GLU A 65 -3.76 -26.83 -6.16
C GLU A 65 -2.88 -25.60 -6.45
N THR A 66 -3.49 -24.51 -6.90
CA THR A 66 -2.79 -23.27 -7.26
C THR A 66 -2.57 -22.32 -6.07
N ARG A 67 -3.28 -22.56 -4.95
CA ARG A 67 -3.15 -21.71 -3.76
C ARG A 67 -1.76 -21.84 -3.16
N SER A 68 -1.08 -20.70 -2.97
CA SER A 68 0.22 -20.63 -2.32
C SER A 68 0.24 -21.33 -0.96
N PRO A 69 1.28 -22.08 -0.61
CA PRO A 69 1.36 -22.84 0.65
C PRO A 69 1.11 -21.98 1.89
N TRP A 70 1.58 -20.75 1.91
CA TRP A 70 1.43 -19.80 3.02
C TRP A 70 0.05 -19.11 3.07
N LEU A 71 -0.84 -19.38 2.11
CA LEU A 71 -2.26 -19.01 2.13
C LEU A 71 -3.19 -20.19 2.52
N ARG A 72 -2.61 -21.29 2.99
CA ARG A 72 -3.34 -22.48 3.42
C ARG A 72 -3.43 -22.50 4.95
N TYR A 73 -4.60 -22.27 5.46
CA TYR A 73 -4.88 -22.21 6.90
C TYR A 73 -5.77 -23.38 7.34
N PRO A 74 -5.72 -23.79 8.62
CA PRO A 74 -6.61 -24.82 9.14
C PRO A 74 -8.09 -24.43 8.95
N PRO A 75 -8.96 -25.39 8.54
CA PRO A 75 -10.40 -25.15 8.46
C PRO A 75 -10.97 -24.59 9.77
N GLY A 76 -11.91 -23.66 9.67
CA GLY A 76 -12.55 -23.00 10.82
C GLY A 76 -11.76 -21.82 11.39
N THR A 77 -10.64 -21.46 10.81
CA THR A 77 -9.92 -20.20 11.11
C THR A 77 -10.43 -19.06 10.22
N LEU A 78 -10.39 -17.82 10.72
CA LEU A 78 -10.85 -16.66 9.96
C LEU A 78 -10.10 -16.52 8.61
N LEU A 79 -8.80 -16.73 8.59
CA LEU A 79 -8.01 -16.65 7.35
C LEU A 79 -8.39 -17.77 6.36
N ASN A 80 -8.69 -18.97 6.85
CA ASN A 80 -9.19 -20.03 5.97
C ASN A 80 -10.50 -19.60 5.31
N GLU A 81 -11.46 -19.12 6.09
CA GLU A 81 -12.77 -18.68 5.56
C GLU A 81 -12.62 -17.55 4.54
N ILE A 82 -11.73 -16.59 4.79
CA ILE A 82 -11.46 -15.49 3.86
C ILE A 82 -10.91 -16.04 2.54
N TYR A 83 -9.79 -16.78 2.58
CA TYR A 83 -9.11 -17.21 1.35
C TYR A 83 -9.84 -18.31 0.58
N THR A 84 -10.61 -19.15 1.24
CA THR A 84 -11.46 -20.14 0.56
C THR A 84 -12.72 -19.53 -0.03
N GLY A 85 -13.19 -18.41 0.50
CA GLY A 85 -14.34 -17.68 -0.01
C GLY A 85 -14.03 -16.68 -1.11
N TRP A 86 -12.77 -16.31 -1.31
CA TRP A 86 -12.37 -15.34 -2.33
C TRP A 86 -12.54 -15.91 -3.74
N ARG A 87 -12.98 -15.04 -4.64
CA ARG A 87 -13.18 -15.38 -6.05
C ARG A 87 -12.25 -14.55 -6.91
N TRP A 88 -11.72 -15.18 -7.96
CA TRP A 88 -10.75 -14.59 -8.88
C TRP A 88 -11.13 -14.93 -10.32
N PRO A 89 -10.79 -14.09 -11.30
CA PRO A 89 -10.92 -14.47 -12.68
C PRO A 89 -9.92 -15.58 -13.02
N HIS A 90 -10.26 -16.42 -13.98
CA HIS A 90 -9.31 -17.32 -14.61
C HIS A 90 -8.54 -16.61 -15.72
N VAL A 91 -7.29 -17.02 -15.94
CA VAL A 91 -6.52 -16.64 -17.11
C VAL A 91 -6.96 -17.54 -18.26
N VAL A 92 -7.69 -16.99 -19.23
CA VAL A 92 -8.33 -17.76 -20.32
C VAL A 92 -7.70 -17.49 -21.68
N ASP A 93 -6.91 -16.45 -21.83
CA ASP A 93 -6.23 -16.08 -23.07
C ASP A 93 -4.94 -15.32 -22.76
N LYS A 94 -4.22 -14.90 -23.79
CA LYS A 94 -3.05 -14.04 -23.63
C LYS A 94 -3.43 -12.72 -23.01
N ILE A 95 -2.64 -12.29 -22.01
CA ILE A 95 -2.86 -11.01 -21.33
C ILE A 95 -2.46 -9.88 -22.25
N GLU A 96 -3.39 -8.95 -22.47
CA GLU A 96 -3.16 -7.73 -23.23
C GLU A 96 -3.55 -6.51 -22.40
N HIS A 97 -2.69 -5.50 -22.45
CA HIS A 97 -2.92 -4.23 -21.77
C HIS A 97 -4.18 -3.53 -22.32
N ARG A 98 -5.00 -3.06 -21.38
CA ARG A 98 -6.02 -2.03 -21.60
C ARG A 98 -5.86 -0.98 -20.53
N SER A 99 -6.02 0.29 -20.88
CA SER A 99 -5.83 1.37 -19.92
C SER A 99 -6.71 1.21 -18.68
N LEU A 100 -6.09 1.25 -17.52
CA LEU A 100 -6.75 1.27 -16.22
C LEU A 100 -7.27 2.68 -15.87
N GLY A 101 -6.79 3.71 -16.59
CA GLY A 101 -7.15 5.10 -16.37
C GLY A 101 -6.52 5.71 -15.12
N TYR A 102 -5.43 5.15 -14.63
CA TYR A 102 -4.69 5.63 -13.46
C TYR A 102 -4.25 7.09 -13.61
N ASP A 103 -3.80 7.47 -14.81
CA ASP A 103 -3.46 8.85 -15.19
C ASP A 103 -4.61 9.83 -14.94
N LYS A 104 -5.83 9.43 -15.28
CA LYS A 104 -7.04 10.27 -15.13
C LYS A 104 -7.46 10.37 -13.67
N ILE A 105 -7.41 9.25 -12.93
CA ILE A 105 -7.75 9.22 -11.50
C ILE A 105 -6.78 10.10 -10.74
N TRP A 106 -5.47 9.98 -10.99
CA TRP A 106 -4.45 10.81 -10.35
C TRP A 106 -4.63 12.30 -10.67
N ARG A 107 -4.85 12.66 -11.94
CA ARG A 107 -5.09 14.07 -12.32
C ARG A 107 -6.30 14.68 -11.61
N MET A 108 -7.37 13.90 -11.44
CA MET A 108 -8.54 14.34 -10.67
C MET A 108 -8.23 14.58 -9.21
N ALA A 109 -7.40 13.73 -8.60
CA ALA A 109 -6.96 13.86 -7.22
C ALA A 109 -6.01 15.05 -7.06
N GLN A 110 -4.95 15.15 -7.86
CA GLN A 110 -3.97 16.22 -7.78
C GLN A 110 -4.58 17.61 -8.03
N ALA A 111 -5.62 17.69 -8.86
CA ALA A 111 -6.33 18.96 -9.09
C ALA A 111 -7.07 19.51 -7.86
N LYS A 112 -7.16 18.74 -6.77
CA LYS A 112 -7.85 19.13 -5.53
C LYS A 112 -6.89 19.57 -4.42
N SER A 113 -5.58 19.49 -4.63
CA SER A 113 -4.57 19.87 -3.65
C SER A 113 -3.33 20.45 -4.30
N GLU A 114 -2.70 21.42 -3.61
CA GLU A 114 -1.36 21.91 -3.95
C GLU A 114 -0.26 20.98 -3.39
N LYS A 115 -0.58 20.17 -2.36
CA LYS A 115 0.32 19.15 -1.85
C LYS A 115 0.43 17.99 -2.85
N PRO A 116 1.57 17.27 -2.88
CA PRO A 116 1.72 16.13 -3.77
C PRO A 116 0.73 15.01 -3.41
N VAL A 117 0.08 14.46 -4.43
CA VAL A 117 -0.78 13.27 -4.29
C VAL A 117 0.00 12.07 -4.81
N ARG A 118 0.27 11.12 -3.92
CA ARG A 118 0.86 9.81 -4.23
C ARG A 118 -0.21 8.89 -4.82
N PHE A 119 0.14 8.17 -5.87
CA PHE A 119 -0.70 7.11 -6.42
C PHE A 119 -0.25 5.74 -5.91
N GLY A 120 -1.19 4.94 -5.39
CA GLY A 120 -0.93 3.58 -4.92
C GLY A 120 -1.51 2.54 -5.86
N THR A 121 -0.80 1.42 -6.07
CA THR A 121 -1.32 0.23 -6.77
C THR A 121 -0.62 -1.03 -6.26
N CYS A 122 -1.14 -2.21 -6.63
CA CYS A 122 -0.51 -3.49 -6.30
C CYS A 122 0.42 -3.96 -7.43
N CYS A 123 1.40 -4.78 -7.08
CA CYS A 123 2.30 -5.40 -8.04
C CYS A 123 1.68 -6.63 -8.71
N SER A 124 2.23 -7.00 -9.86
CA SER A 124 1.82 -8.17 -10.63
C SER A 124 2.05 -9.48 -9.89
N GLN A 125 3.07 -9.55 -9.04
CA GLN A 125 3.39 -10.74 -8.24
C GLN A 125 2.27 -11.07 -7.26
N VAL A 126 1.72 -10.08 -6.55
CA VAL A 126 0.59 -10.28 -5.62
C VAL A 126 -0.64 -10.77 -6.39
N MET A 127 -0.95 -10.18 -7.53
CA MET A 127 -2.08 -10.62 -8.35
C MET A 127 -1.93 -12.05 -8.84
N GLY A 128 -0.72 -12.42 -9.28
CA GLY A 128 -0.41 -13.75 -9.83
C GLY A 128 -0.56 -14.90 -8.83
N LEU A 129 -0.54 -14.62 -7.51
CA LEU A 129 -0.70 -15.64 -6.48
C LEU A 129 -2.09 -16.29 -6.45
N PHE A 130 -3.09 -15.65 -7.05
CA PHE A 130 -4.49 -16.04 -6.94
C PHE A 130 -5.11 -16.54 -8.24
N LEU A 131 -4.33 -16.67 -9.31
CA LEU A 131 -4.84 -16.93 -10.65
C LEU A 131 -4.70 -18.40 -11.04
N ASP A 132 -5.79 -18.99 -11.53
CA ASP A 132 -5.82 -20.29 -12.18
C ASP A 132 -5.70 -20.11 -13.70
N ILE A 133 -4.83 -20.90 -14.35
CA ILE A 133 -4.53 -20.81 -15.78
C ILE A 133 -5.39 -21.81 -16.54
N HIS A 134 -6.24 -21.32 -17.45
CA HIS A 134 -7.15 -22.08 -18.29
C HIS A 134 -6.92 -21.83 -19.79
N THR A 135 -5.66 -21.65 -20.19
CA THR A 135 -5.26 -21.37 -21.56
C THR A 135 -3.93 -22.03 -21.88
N PRO A 136 -3.70 -22.46 -23.14
CA PRO A 136 -2.40 -22.99 -23.56
C PRO A 136 -1.32 -21.91 -23.80
N HIS A 137 -1.67 -20.63 -23.69
CA HIS A 137 -0.73 -19.52 -23.89
C HIS A 137 0.32 -19.39 -22.81
N TYR A 138 0.06 -19.91 -21.60
CA TYR A 138 0.94 -19.85 -20.45
C TYR A 138 1.17 -21.24 -19.87
N LYS A 139 2.43 -21.57 -19.57
CA LYS A 139 2.82 -22.84 -18.95
C LYS A 139 2.67 -22.83 -17.44
N ASP A 140 2.91 -21.66 -16.84
CA ASP A 140 2.91 -21.46 -15.39
C ASP A 140 2.63 -20.00 -15.01
N ASN A 141 2.50 -19.76 -13.72
CA ASN A 141 2.22 -18.42 -13.18
C ASN A 141 3.35 -17.41 -13.41
N ARG A 142 4.60 -17.87 -13.65
CA ARG A 142 5.70 -16.94 -13.94
C ARG A 142 5.49 -16.23 -15.27
N GLU A 143 5.04 -16.94 -16.30
CA GLU A 143 4.72 -16.33 -17.59
C GLU A 143 3.56 -15.33 -17.47
N VAL A 144 2.53 -15.66 -16.68
CA VAL A 144 1.39 -14.77 -16.38
C VAL A 144 1.85 -13.51 -15.65
N ILE A 145 2.63 -13.66 -14.58
CA ILE A 145 3.16 -12.54 -13.79
C ILE A 145 4.02 -11.63 -14.66
N TRP A 146 4.83 -12.21 -15.56
CA TRP A 146 5.68 -11.42 -16.45
C TRP A 146 4.87 -10.55 -17.42
N ASP A 147 3.83 -11.11 -18.05
CA ASP A 147 2.97 -10.35 -18.98
C ASP A 147 2.15 -9.29 -18.22
N MET A 148 1.68 -9.59 -17.00
CA MET A 148 1.05 -8.59 -16.13
C MET A 148 2.02 -7.46 -15.76
N ALA A 149 3.29 -7.77 -15.45
CA ALA A 149 4.31 -6.77 -15.15
C ALA A 149 4.57 -5.83 -16.33
N VAL A 150 4.56 -6.37 -17.57
CA VAL A 150 4.65 -5.56 -18.80
C VAL A 150 3.42 -4.66 -18.96
N ALA A 151 2.22 -5.19 -18.73
CA ALA A 151 0.98 -4.42 -18.82
C ALA A 151 0.91 -3.31 -17.75
N MET A 152 1.29 -3.62 -16.50
CA MET A 152 1.33 -2.63 -15.41
C MET A 152 2.39 -1.55 -15.68
N ASN A 153 3.56 -1.91 -16.18
CA ASN A 153 4.57 -0.93 -16.57
C ASN A 153 4.03 0.13 -17.53
N THR A 154 3.19 -0.29 -18.49
CA THR A 154 2.55 0.66 -19.44
C THR A 154 1.65 1.67 -18.70
N GLU A 155 0.88 1.24 -17.69
CA GLU A 155 0.06 2.14 -16.87
C GLU A 155 0.91 3.06 -16.00
N LEU A 156 1.98 2.55 -15.39
CA LEU A 156 2.86 3.34 -14.53
C LEU A 156 3.61 4.42 -15.33
N LEU A 157 4.05 4.10 -16.55
CA LEU A 157 4.65 5.08 -17.45
C LEU A 157 3.64 6.16 -17.87
N ALA A 158 2.40 5.78 -18.19
CA ALA A 158 1.34 6.74 -18.49
C ALA A 158 1.02 7.65 -17.30
N LEU A 159 1.08 7.11 -16.08
CA LEU A 159 0.88 7.87 -14.83
C LEU A 159 2.03 8.87 -14.60
N ARG A 160 3.30 8.46 -14.79
CA ARG A 160 4.47 9.36 -14.80
C ARG A 160 4.32 10.47 -15.84
N ASP A 161 3.96 10.12 -17.07
CA ASP A 161 3.82 11.07 -18.19
C ASP A 161 2.63 12.02 -17.96
N ALA A 162 1.64 11.62 -17.16
CA ALA A 162 0.56 12.48 -16.69
C ALA A 162 1.03 13.57 -15.70
N GLY A 163 2.23 13.42 -15.13
CA GLY A 163 2.85 14.33 -14.17
C GLY A 163 2.93 13.80 -12.74
N CYS A 164 2.51 12.56 -12.47
CA CYS A 164 2.65 11.93 -11.15
C CYS A 164 4.14 11.77 -10.81
N ARG A 165 4.55 12.30 -9.66
CA ARG A 165 5.95 12.27 -9.20
C ARG A 165 6.18 11.39 -7.99
N CYS A 166 5.13 10.76 -7.46
CA CYS A 166 5.22 9.83 -6.34
C CYS A 166 4.26 8.66 -6.57
N ILE A 167 4.82 7.46 -6.73
CA ILE A 167 4.04 6.23 -6.93
C ILE A 167 4.46 5.22 -5.86
N GLN A 168 3.48 4.57 -5.23
CA GLN A 168 3.70 3.46 -4.31
C GLN A 168 3.21 2.15 -4.92
N ILE A 169 4.07 1.14 -4.90
CA ILE A 169 3.72 -0.23 -5.30
C ILE A 169 3.67 -1.11 -4.05
N GLU A 170 2.56 -1.79 -3.87
CA GLU A 170 2.39 -2.80 -2.82
C GLU A 170 3.06 -4.09 -3.27
N GLU A 171 4.21 -4.39 -2.69
CA GLU A 171 5.00 -5.57 -3.02
C GLU A 171 5.40 -6.34 -1.75
N PRO A 172 4.51 -7.09 -1.10
CA PRO A 172 4.83 -7.93 0.04
C PRO A 172 5.35 -9.32 -0.34
N THR A 173 5.35 -9.70 -1.60
CA THR A 173 5.61 -11.08 -2.00
C THR A 173 7.06 -11.50 -1.83
N LEU A 174 8.01 -10.61 -2.12
CA LEU A 174 9.43 -10.92 -1.99
C LEU A 174 9.82 -11.35 -0.57
N HIS A 175 9.29 -10.67 0.48
CA HIS A 175 9.62 -11.09 1.82
C HIS A 175 8.93 -12.41 2.23
N PHE A 176 7.70 -12.66 1.71
CA PHE A 176 7.03 -13.94 1.94
C PHE A 176 7.80 -15.09 1.30
N TRP A 177 8.22 -14.93 0.06
CA TRP A 177 9.00 -15.92 -0.66
C TRP A 177 10.40 -16.07 -0.08
N ALA A 178 11.09 -14.97 0.27
CA ALA A 178 12.43 -15.03 0.87
C ALA A 178 12.41 -15.77 2.21
N ASN A 179 11.42 -15.55 3.06
CA ASN A 179 11.25 -16.28 4.31
C ASN A 179 10.89 -17.76 4.11
N THR A 180 10.28 -18.12 2.98
CA THR A 180 9.84 -19.49 2.70
C THR A 180 10.92 -20.30 2.00
N TYR A 181 11.59 -19.73 1.01
CA TYR A 181 12.49 -20.44 0.10
C TYR A 181 13.95 -19.95 0.15
N GLY A 182 14.23 -18.87 0.88
CA GLY A 182 15.52 -18.19 0.87
C GLY A 182 15.65 -17.18 -0.26
N LYS A 183 16.37 -16.09 0.00
CA LYS A 183 16.51 -14.95 -0.93
C LYS A 183 17.14 -15.33 -2.29
N ASP A 184 17.99 -16.36 -2.32
CA ASP A 184 18.72 -16.79 -3.52
C ASP A 184 17.96 -17.86 -4.34
N SER A 185 16.72 -18.21 -3.95
CA SER A 185 15.90 -19.18 -4.69
C SER A 185 15.47 -18.64 -6.05
N ASP A 186 15.26 -19.55 -7.01
CA ASP A 186 14.79 -19.20 -8.36
C ASP A 186 13.45 -18.42 -8.34
N GLU A 187 12.59 -18.74 -7.37
CA GLU A 187 11.32 -18.05 -7.17
C GLU A 187 11.52 -16.59 -6.80
N VAL A 188 12.34 -16.32 -5.79
CA VAL A 188 12.61 -14.95 -5.31
C VAL A 188 13.32 -14.16 -6.40
N GLN A 189 14.30 -14.74 -7.07
CA GLN A 189 15.03 -14.09 -8.15
C GLN A 189 14.14 -13.78 -9.37
N PHE A 190 13.16 -14.65 -9.65
CA PHE A 190 12.16 -14.37 -10.68
C PHE A 190 11.25 -13.22 -10.26
N MET A 191 10.71 -13.23 -9.03
CA MET A 191 9.82 -12.18 -8.52
C MET A 191 10.52 -10.82 -8.51
N LEU A 192 11.78 -10.78 -8.10
CA LEU A 192 12.61 -9.57 -8.16
C LEU A 192 12.74 -9.03 -9.60
N LYS A 193 13.00 -9.91 -10.57
CA LYS A 193 13.08 -9.52 -11.99
C LYS A 193 11.75 -8.99 -12.52
N ALA A 194 10.65 -9.64 -12.14
CA ALA A 194 9.31 -9.22 -12.55
C ALA A 194 8.95 -7.84 -11.97
N PHE A 195 9.25 -7.61 -10.68
CA PHE A 195 9.07 -6.30 -10.06
C PHE A 195 9.90 -5.22 -10.75
N ASN A 196 11.20 -5.48 -10.96
CA ASN A 196 12.10 -4.52 -11.62
C ASN A 196 11.70 -4.24 -13.07
N ARG A 197 11.06 -5.22 -13.76
CA ARG A 197 10.48 -5.03 -15.09
C ARG A 197 9.22 -4.16 -15.04
N GLU A 198 8.39 -4.36 -14.02
CA GLU A 198 7.15 -3.60 -13.81
C GLU A 198 7.41 -2.10 -13.61
N VAL A 199 8.49 -1.76 -12.91
CA VAL A 199 8.84 -0.37 -12.61
C VAL A 199 9.93 0.22 -13.52
N GLU A 200 10.26 -0.45 -14.62
CA GLU A 200 11.27 0.00 -15.55
C GLU A 200 10.92 1.35 -16.18
N GLY A 201 11.88 2.28 -16.24
CA GLY A 201 11.70 3.61 -16.82
C GLY A 201 11.03 4.63 -15.90
N LEU A 202 10.91 4.35 -14.59
CA LEU A 202 10.38 5.28 -13.59
C LEU A 202 11.48 6.01 -12.79
N ASP A 203 12.69 6.10 -13.31
CA ASP A 203 13.86 6.64 -12.60
C ASP A 203 13.79 8.17 -12.36
N ASP A 204 12.81 8.86 -12.94
CA ASP A 204 12.60 10.31 -12.82
C ASP A 204 11.48 10.71 -11.83
N ILE A 205 10.96 9.74 -11.08
CA ILE A 205 9.94 9.94 -10.05
C ILE A 205 10.38 9.30 -8.73
N GLU A 206 9.75 9.68 -7.62
CA GLU A 206 9.97 9.00 -6.33
C GLU A 206 9.11 7.73 -6.26
N LEU A 207 9.74 6.58 -6.34
CA LEU A 207 9.09 5.27 -6.30
C LEU A 207 9.18 4.66 -4.90
N TRP A 208 8.02 4.32 -4.33
CA TRP A 208 7.88 3.71 -3.03
C TRP A 208 7.51 2.23 -3.15
N ILE A 209 8.15 1.40 -2.35
CA ILE A 209 7.82 -0.03 -2.23
C ILE A 209 7.18 -0.23 -0.86
N HIS A 210 5.93 -0.65 -0.81
CA HIS A 210 5.28 -0.97 0.47
C HIS A 210 5.31 -2.47 0.74
N THR A 211 5.75 -2.81 1.94
CA THR A 211 5.70 -4.17 2.45
C THR A 211 4.98 -4.21 3.80
N CYS A 212 4.08 -5.16 3.92
CA CYS A 212 3.42 -5.49 5.18
C CYS A 212 3.23 -7.01 5.30
N TRP A 213 2.70 -7.47 6.40
CA TRP A 213 2.49 -8.89 6.65
C TRP A 213 1.06 -9.33 6.32
N GLY A 214 0.44 -8.67 5.35
CA GLY A 214 -0.93 -8.89 4.90
C GLY A 214 -1.95 -8.13 5.74
N ASN A 215 -3.11 -7.90 5.14
CA ASN A 215 -4.19 -7.13 5.77
C ASN A 215 -5.60 -7.64 5.41
N PRO A 216 -5.83 -8.97 5.19
CA PRO A 216 -7.19 -9.46 4.99
C PRO A 216 -7.96 -9.37 6.31
N ALA A 217 -9.08 -8.63 6.33
CA ALA A 217 -9.87 -8.41 7.52
C ALA A 217 -9.02 -7.99 8.75
N MET A 218 -8.02 -7.12 8.55
CA MET A 218 -7.08 -6.65 9.58
C MET A 218 -6.20 -7.77 10.19
N GLN A 219 -6.08 -8.91 9.52
CA GLN A 219 -5.27 -10.04 10.00
C GLN A 219 -3.88 -10.04 9.38
N ARG A 220 -2.92 -10.58 10.12
CA ARG A 220 -1.59 -10.93 9.61
C ARG A 220 -1.69 -12.26 8.86
N VAL A 221 -1.05 -12.34 7.69
CA VAL A 221 -1.09 -13.54 6.83
C VAL A 221 -0.04 -14.56 7.23
N ILE A 222 1.13 -14.13 7.72
CA ILE A 222 2.27 -14.99 8.05
C ILE A 222 2.72 -14.72 9.47
N ASP A 223 2.96 -15.80 10.25
CA ASP A 223 3.48 -15.74 11.62
C ASP A 223 5.00 -15.58 11.68
N ASN A 224 5.74 -16.17 10.74
CA ASN A 224 7.20 -16.01 10.65
C ASN A 224 7.55 -14.73 9.88
N ASP A 225 7.48 -13.62 10.58
CA ASP A 225 7.57 -12.26 10.08
C ASP A 225 8.97 -11.66 10.28
N SER A 226 9.95 -12.05 9.50
CA SER A 226 11.30 -11.47 9.52
C SER A 226 11.61 -10.66 8.25
N TYR A 227 12.11 -9.44 8.43
CA TYR A 227 12.67 -8.63 7.33
C TYR A 227 14.12 -8.99 7.01
N ALA A 228 14.82 -9.71 7.90
CA ALA A 228 16.24 -10.00 7.73
C ALA A 228 16.53 -10.73 6.41
N GLU A 229 15.70 -11.73 6.05
CA GLU A 229 15.87 -12.51 4.82
C GLU A 229 15.65 -11.71 3.52
N SER A 230 14.89 -10.64 3.60
CA SER A 230 14.53 -9.80 2.44
C SER A 230 15.17 -8.41 2.46
N PHE A 231 15.94 -8.09 3.51
CA PHE A 231 16.52 -6.75 3.69
C PHE A 231 17.36 -6.32 2.48
N GLU A 232 18.29 -7.18 2.05
CA GLU A 232 19.15 -6.89 0.89
C GLU A 232 18.35 -6.74 -0.40
N LEU A 233 17.33 -7.56 -0.60
CA LEU A 233 16.47 -7.50 -1.78
C LEU A 233 15.82 -6.12 -1.91
N TYR A 234 15.16 -5.64 -0.84
CA TYR A 234 14.46 -4.35 -0.90
C TYR A 234 15.40 -3.16 -0.85
N MET A 235 16.46 -3.22 -0.06
CA MET A 235 17.38 -2.08 0.06
C MET A 235 18.28 -1.90 -1.15
N ASN A 236 18.75 -3.00 -1.76
CA ASN A 236 19.81 -2.94 -2.77
C ASN A 236 19.37 -3.40 -4.16
N GLU A 237 18.45 -4.37 -4.28
CA GLU A 237 18.18 -5.04 -5.55
C GLU A 237 16.86 -4.63 -6.21
N CYS A 238 15.79 -4.37 -5.43
CA CYS A 238 14.56 -3.78 -5.94
C CYS A 238 14.81 -2.34 -6.40
N ARG A 239 14.31 -1.98 -7.56
CA ARG A 239 14.26 -0.56 -7.98
C ARG A 239 13.27 0.20 -7.12
N GLY A 240 13.64 1.41 -6.71
CA GLY A 240 12.81 2.31 -5.90
C GLY A 240 13.64 3.14 -4.95
N ASP A 241 13.04 4.20 -4.42
CA ASP A 241 13.69 5.23 -3.61
C ASP A 241 13.32 5.16 -2.14
N VAL A 242 12.15 4.61 -1.83
CA VAL A 242 11.60 4.51 -0.48
C VAL A 242 11.12 3.09 -0.22
N TRP A 243 11.55 2.51 0.88
CA TRP A 243 11.00 1.27 1.38
C TRP A 243 10.09 1.54 2.58
N THR A 244 8.80 1.19 2.44
CA THR A 244 7.79 1.33 3.50
C THR A 244 7.62 0.02 4.24
N VAL A 245 7.76 0.05 5.56
CA VAL A 245 7.80 -1.13 6.44
C VAL A 245 6.76 -1.07 7.56
N GLU A 246 6.09 -2.20 7.79
CA GLU A 246 5.22 -2.41 8.95
C GLU A 246 6.08 -2.59 10.22
N MET A 247 5.96 -1.69 11.20
CA MET A 247 6.78 -1.72 12.42
C MET A 247 5.98 -1.70 13.71
N THR A 248 4.88 -0.93 13.79
CA THR A 248 4.11 -0.81 15.04
C THR A 248 3.50 -2.15 15.47
N ASP A 249 2.86 -2.87 14.56
CA ASP A 249 2.25 -4.17 14.86
C ASP A 249 3.28 -5.28 15.15
N ARG A 250 4.55 -5.02 14.86
CA ARG A 250 5.68 -5.89 15.18
C ARG A 250 6.44 -5.47 16.44
N GLY A 251 5.99 -4.42 17.13
CA GLY A 251 6.71 -3.88 18.30
C GLY A 251 8.09 -3.34 17.96
N PHE A 252 8.30 -2.84 16.76
CA PHE A 252 9.56 -2.34 16.21
C PHE A 252 10.68 -3.39 16.14
N ARG A 253 10.32 -4.68 16.14
CA ARG A 253 11.28 -5.77 15.97
C ARG A 253 12.05 -5.60 14.66
N GLU A 254 13.36 -5.80 14.70
CA GLU A 254 14.28 -5.70 13.57
C GLU A 254 14.48 -4.28 13.01
N ILE A 255 14.06 -3.24 13.71
CA ILE A 255 14.38 -1.86 13.31
C ILE A 255 15.90 -1.60 13.31
N GLU A 256 16.66 -2.35 14.09
CA GLU A 256 18.12 -2.31 14.17
C GLU A 256 18.82 -2.71 12.87
N LEU A 257 18.15 -3.43 11.95
CA LEU A 257 18.69 -3.76 10.62
C LEU A 257 19.09 -2.50 9.82
N PHE A 258 18.40 -1.39 10.06
CA PHE A 258 18.72 -0.11 9.41
C PHE A 258 19.90 0.63 10.05
N GLY A 259 20.33 0.19 11.24
CA GLY A 259 21.31 0.92 12.07
C GLY A 259 22.71 0.87 11.47
N GLU A 260 23.14 -0.23 10.84
CA GLU A 260 24.47 -0.37 10.23
C GLU A 260 24.68 0.64 9.10
N GLY A 261 23.62 0.91 8.32
CA GLY A 261 23.63 1.87 7.22
C GLY A 261 23.18 3.29 7.58
N ARG A 262 23.03 3.62 8.88
CA ARG A 262 22.45 4.89 9.32
C ARG A 262 23.11 6.10 8.65
N GLY A 263 22.30 6.92 7.97
CA GLY A 263 22.77 8.10 7.20
C GLY A 263 23.38 7.78 5.84
N LYS A 264 23.45 6.49 5.45
CA LYS A 264 24.02 6.03 4.17
C LYS A 264 23.19 4.88 3.56
N LEU A 265 21.96 4.71 4.02
CA LEU A 265 21.07 3.72 3.43
C LEU A 265 20.87 4.02 1.93
N PRO A 266 20.81 3.01 1.06
CA PRO A 266 20.58 3.19 -0.37
C PRO A 266 19.23 3.86 -0.68
N LYS A 267 18.27 3.69 0.24
CA LYS A 267 16.90 4.23 0.13
C LYS A 267 16.50 4.95 1.40
N LYS A 268 15.50 5.83 1.28
CA LYS A 268 14.74 6.29 2.45
C LYS A 268 13.91 5.13 3.01
N VAL A 269 13.59 5.21 4.29
CA VAL A 269 12.74 4.23 4.98
C VAL A 269 11.50 4.92 5.50
N CYS A 270 10.34 4.47 5.05
CA CYS A 270 9.05 4.91 5.57
C CYS A 270 8.58 3.93 6.64
N VAL A 271 8.61 4.37 7.90
CA VAL A 271 8.32 3.54 9.06
C VAL A 271 6.87 3.69 9.48
N GLY A 272 6.14 2.59 9.59
CA GLY A 272 4.82 2.55 10.19
C GLY A 272 4.89 2.80 11.70
N VAL A 273 4.27 3.88 12.16
CA VAL A 273 4.23 4.27 13.59
C VAL A 273 2.83 4.19 14.20
N VAL A 274 1.84 3.83 13.39
CA VAL A 274 0.44 3.61 13.81
C VAL A 274 -0.06 2.31 13.21
N SER A 275 -0.65 1.47 14.07
CA SER A 275 -1.25 0.21 13.67
C SER A 275 -2.50 0.44 12.82
N HIS A 276 -2.67 -0.41 11.80
CA HIS A 276 -3.90 -0.53 11.02
C HIS A 276 -4.81 -1.66 11.52
N ARG A 277 -4.33 -2.48 12.48
CA ARG A 277 -5.04 -3.70 12.94
C ARG A 277 -5.97 -3.47 14.12
N HIS A 278 -5.89 -2.33 14.78
CA HIS A 278 -6.81 -1.96 15.85
C HIS A 278 -7.41 -0.57 15.64
N LEU A 279 -8.56 -0.31 16.28
CA LEU A 279 -9.31 0.93 16.10
C LEU A 279 -8.86 2.04 17.05
N GLN A 280 -8.05 1.73 18.07
CA GLN A 280 -7.52 2.72 19.00
C GLN A 280 -6.68 3.75 18.25
N VAL A 281 -6.95 5.02 18.52
CA VAL A 281 -6.12 6.14 18.08
C VAL A 281 -5.01 6.33 19.13
N ASP A 282 -3.77 6.20 18.70
CA ASP A 282 -2.61 6.42 19.59
C ASP A 282 -2.46 7.91 19.94
N SER A 283 -1.91 8.22 21.13
CA SER A 283 -1.58 9.61 21.46
C SER A 283 -0.39 10.12 20.64
N PRO A 284 -0.32 11.43 20.36
CA PRO A 284 0.83 12.04 19.68
C PRO A 284 2.17 11.73 20.39
N GLU A 285 2.19 11.68 21.71
CA GLU A 285 3.38 11.36 22.51
C GLU A 285 3.83 9.92 22.28
N THR A 286 2.89 8.96 22.23
CA THR A 286 3.21 7.56 21.91
C THR A 286 3.84 7.45 20.52
N ILE A 287 3.28 8.17 19.54
CA ILE A 287 3.81 8.21 18.17
C ILE A 287 5.19 8.85 18.14
N ALA A 288 5.38 9.98 18.84
CA ALA A 288 6.69 10.63 18.96
C ALA A 288 7.75 9.71 19.58
N ASP A 289 7.39 8.92 20.60
CA ASP A 289 8.31 7.95 21.20
C ASP A 289 8.73 6.85 20.21
N ARG A 290 7.79 6.37 19.38
CA ARG A 290 8.08 5.42 18.30
C ARG A 290 9.03 6.03 17.26
N ILE A 291 8.83 7.30 16.89
CA ILE A 291 9.71 8.01 15.96
C ILE A 291 11.10 8.22 16.60
N ARG A 292 11.20 8.62 17.86
CA ARG A 292 12.48 8.71 18.57
C ARG A 292 13.21 7.37 18.60
N HIS A 293 12.45 6.27 18.74
CA HIS A 293 13.04 4.93 18.67
C HIS A 293 13.62 4.64 17.27
N ALA A 294 12.88 4.92 16.20
CA ALA A 294 13.35 4.74 14.82
C ALA A 294 14.58 5.63 14.51
N LEU A 295 14.63 6.86 15.02
CA LEU A 295 15.74 7.79 14.82
C LEU A 295 17.08 7.31 15.42
N LYS A 296 17.07 6.31 16.29
CA LYS A 296 18.31 5.67 16.74
C LYS A 296 19.01 4.90 15.62
N TYR A 297 18.25 4.40 14.66
CA TYR A 297 18.71 3.51 13.59
C TYR A 297 18.66 4.14 12.21
N ILE A 298 17.74 5.08 11.97
CA ILE A 298 17.54 5.75 10.70
C ILE A 298 17.82 7.24 10.90
N ALA A 299 18.65 7.84 10.02
CA ALA A 299 18.93 9.27 10.09
C ALA A 299 17.68 10.09 9.70
N PRO A 300 17.47 11.30 10.28
CA PRO A 300 16.29 12.11 10.00
C PRO A 300 16.04 12.37 8.52
N GLU A 301 17.10 12.55 7.74
CA GLU A 301 17.04 12.81 6.30
C GLU A 301 16.56 11.60 5.47
N GLN A 302 16.63 10.41 6.08
CA GLN A 302 16.24 9.14 5.45
C GLN A 302 14.96 8.57 6.05
N LEU A 303 14.38 9.20 7.10
CA LEU A 303 13.18 8.72 7.76
C LEU A 303 11.94 9.42 7.20
N ILE A 304 10.99 8.61 6.80
CA ILE A 304 9.61 9.02 6.52
C ILE A 304 8.69 8.26 7.51
N VAL A 305 7.52 8.81 7.79
CA VAL A 305 6.59 8.25 8.79
C VAL A 305 5.22 8.04 8.17
N SER A 306 4.62 6.88 8.45
CA SER A 306 3.27 6.52 8.00
C SER A 306 2.54 5.61 9.00
N SER A 307 1.36 5.12 8.62
CA SER A 307 0.77 3.93 9.23
C SER A 307 1.45 2.66 8.72
N ASP A 308 1.30 1.55 9.45
CA ASP A 308 1.85 0.24 9.07
C ASP A 308 1.30 -0.26 7.73
N CYS A 309 0.02 0.00 7.45
CA CYS A 309 -0.68 -0.29 6.21
C CYS A 309 -1.91 0.62 6.08
N GLY A 310 -2.64 0.53 4.99
CA GLY A 310 -3.85 1.32 4.75
C GLY A 310 -4.98 1.05 5.74
N PHE A 311 -5.75 2.08 6.06
CA PHE A 311 -6.89 2.00 6.99
C PHE A 311 -8.20 1.52 6.35
N GLY A 312 -8.26 1.39 5.04
CA GLY A 312 -9.47 1.05 4.27
C GLY A 312 -9.97 -0.38 4.41
N ARG A 313 -9.56 -1.12 5.44
CA ARG A 313 -10.01 -2.48 5.71
C ARG A 313 -11.12 -2.50 6.75
N GLN A 314 -11.79 -3.65 6.87
CA GLN A 314 -12.97 -3.84 7.70
C GLN A 314 -12.80 -3.29 9.13
N GLY A 315 -13.75 -2.48 9.59
CA GLY A 315 -13.82 -1.95 10.94
C GLY A 315 -13.23 -0.55 11.13
N CYS A 316 -12.29 -0.11 10.31
CA CYS A 316 -11.78 1.25 10.37
C CYS A 316 -12.68 2.18 9.55
N ASN A 317 -13.54 2.94 10.20
CA ASN A 317 -14.35 3.95 9.53
C ASN A 317 -13.55 5.24 9.25
N ARG A 318 -14.15 6.15 8.48
CA ARG A 318 -13.54 7.42 8.09
C ARG A 318 -13.06 8.25 9.28
N ASP A 319 -13.84 8.33 10.37
CA ASP A 319 -13.49 9.15 11.53
C ASP A 319 -12.26 8.59 12.24
N VAL A 320 -12.21 7.29 12.47
CA VAL A 320 -11.04 6.63 13.08
C VAL A 320 -9.81 6.82 12.20
N ALA A 321 -9.93 6.65 10.88
CA ALA A 321 -8.82 6.85 9.94
C ALA A 321 -8.31 8.30 9.98
N PHE A 322 -9.23 9.28 9.99
CA PHE A 322 -8.90 10.70 10.07
C PHE A 322 -8.15 11.05 11.35
N PHE A 323 -8.62 10.58 12.51
CA PHE A 323 -7.94 10.85 13.79
C PHE A 323 -6.61 10.09 13.92
N LYS A 324 -6.48 8.90 13.33
CA LYS A 324 -5.18 8.20 13.24
C LYS A 324 -4.19 9.00 12.39
N ALA A 325 -4.59 9.50 11.24
CA ALA A 325 -3.76 10.36 10.39
C ALA A 325 -3.37 11.67 11.09
N THR A 326 -4.33 12.31 11.77
CA THR A 326 -4.09 13.51 12.59
C THR A 326 -3.07 13.25 13.69
N ALA A 327 -3.20 12.13 14.41
CA ALA A 327 -2.28 11.75 15.48
C ALA A 327 -0.85 11.50 14.95
N ILE A 328 -0.72 10.93 13.73
CA ILE A 328 0.60 10.80 13.06
C ILE A 328 1.21 12.19 12.86
N ALA A 329 0.48 13.13 12.27
CA ALA A 329 0.98 14.49 12.01
C ALA A 329 1.35 15.23 13.32
N GLN A 330 0.55 15.07 14.38
CA GLN A 330 0.84 15.64 15.69
C GLN A 330 2.12 15.05 16.30
N GLY A 331 2.28 13.72 16.27
CA GLY A 331 3.49 13.06 16.75
C GLY A 331 4.74 13.44 15.95
N VAL A 332 4.59 13.60 14.62
CA VAL A 332 5.67 14.11 13.76
C VAL A 332 6.03 15.56 14.12
N ASN A 333 5.05 16.42 14.39
CA ASN A 333 5.30 17.80 14.80
C ASN A 333 6.10 17.91 16.11
N ILE A 334 5.82 17.05 17.09
CA ILE A 334 6.64 16.98 18.33
C ILE A 334 8.11 16.73 17.97
N ILE A 335 8.39 15.77 17.10
CA ILE A 335 9.75 15.46 16.68
C ILE A 335 10.38 16.58 15.83
N ARG A 336 9.60 17.21 14.95
CA ARG A 336 10.08 18.36 14.17
C ARG A 336 10.50 19.52 15.05
N GLU A 337 9.72 19.83 16.09
CA GLU A 337 10.07 20.86 17.09
C GLU A 337 11.37 20.50 17.83
N GLU A 338 11.54 19.25 18.26
CA GLU A 338 12.77 18.77 18.92
C GLU A 338 14.01 18.90 18.01
N LEU A 339 13.83 18.71 16.70
CA LEU A 339 14.89 18.81 15.71
C LEU A 339 15.06 20.24 15.14
N GLY A 340 14.23 21.19 15.52
CA GLY A 340 14.22 22.55 14.98
C GLY A 340 13.76 22.63 13.52
N LEU A 341 12.90 21.71 13.09
CA LEU A 341 12.33 21.64 11.73
C LEU A 341 10.95 22.32 11.67
N PRO A 342 10.53 22.79 10.49
CA PRO A 342 9.17 23.33 10.31
C PRO A 342 8.09 22.28 10.63
N VAL A 343 7.04 22.70 11.33
CA VAL A 343 5.87 21.87 11.65
C VAL A 343 4.81 21.95 10.57
N SER A 344 4.01 20.89 10.42
CA SER A 344 2.85 20.88 9.55
C SER A 344 1.68 21.61 10.22
N ASP A 345 0.90 22.33 9.41
CA ASP A 345 -0.38 22.89 9.83
C ASP A 345 -1.43 21.75 9.97
N ILE A 346 -2.05 21.66 11.15
CA ILE A 346 -3.05 20.62 11.47
C ILE A 346 -4.40 21.30 11.72
N ARG A 347 -5.15 21.53 10.66
CA ARG A 347 -6.46 22.21 10.73
C ARG A 347 -7.56 21.33 11.34
N ALA A 348 -7.31 20.03 11.49
CA ALA A 348 -8.22 19.12 12.19
C ALA A 348 -8.48 19.54 13.65
N MET A 349 -7.56 20.31 14.24
CA MET A 349 -7.65 20.80 15.61
C MET A 349 -8.46 22.11 15.76
N GLU A 350 -8.86 22.74 14.66
CA GLU A 350 -9.63 23.97 14.70
C GLU A 350 -11.12 23.68 14.91
N PRO A 351 -11.71 24.06 16.09
CA PRO A 351 -13.12 23.79 16.37
C PRO A 351 -14.08 24.37 15.33
N THR A 352 -13.73 25.51 14.72
CA THR A 352 -14.53 26.18 13.69
C THR A 352 -14.67 25.40 12.39
N LEU A 353 -13.79 24.41 12.15
CA LEU A 353 -13.81 23.54 10.98
C LEU A 353 -14.52 22.20 11.25
N GLN A 354 -14.93 21.95 12.49
CA GLN A 354 -15.69 20.75 12.85
C GLN A 354 -17.17 21.01 12.59
N THR A 355 -17.74 20.29 11.66
CA THR A 355 -19.17 20.44 11.29
C THR A 355 -20.13 19.76 12.28
N ASP A 356 -19.61 18.89 13.16
CA ASP A 356 -20.40 18.02 14.04
C ASP A 356 -20.40 18.49 15.53
N ILE A 357 -19.89 19.68 15.82
CA ILE A 357 -20.02 20.24 17.17
C ILE A 357 -21.45 20.74 17.36
N VAL A 358 -22.26 19.94 18.03
CA VAL A 358 -23.49 20.44 18.66
C VAL A 358 -23.05 21.40 19.76
N PRO A 359 -23.40 22.70 19.71
CA PRO A 359 -23.08 23.63 20.77
C PRO A 359 -23.61 23.05 22.09
N ALA A 360 -22.75 22.98 23.13
CA ALA A 360 -23.25 22.66 24.45
C ALA A 360 -24.39 23.60 24.76
N THR A 361 -25.60 23.08 24.87
CA THR A 361 -26.73 23.88 25.37
C THR A 361 -26.36 24.25 26.78
N GLU A 362 -26.13 25.56 27.02
CA GLU A 362 -25.99 26.07 28.36
C GLU A 362 -27.23 25.67 29.15
N SER A 363 -27.06 24.80 30.14
CA SER A 363 -28.08 24.35 31.09
C SER A 363 -28.11 25.28 32.27
#